data_29712099023a7ee6197dd2c021cde41a
#
_entry.id   29712099023a7ee6197dd2c021cde41a
#
_cell.length_a   1.000
_cell.length_b   1.000
_cell.length_c   1.000
_cell.angle_alpha   90.00
_cell.angle_beta   90.00
_cell.angle_gamma   90.00
#
_symmetry.space_group_name_H-M   'P 1'
#
loop_
_entity.id
_entity.type
_entity.pdbx_description
1 polymer ?
#
loop_
_entity_poly.entity_id
_entity_poly.type
_entity_poly.pdbx_seq_one_letter_code
_entity_poly.pdbx_strand_id
1 'polypeptide(L)'
;MRTITKRTATSIPLAATTALLAACGGGDGPQPMDLTILHINDHHSNLDSKSKTLQLKTATGAAASAVAVDAAGFPRVTAAIDSLAASSKNVLKLHAGDAQTGTLYFNRAGANGEADAAMMNTVCFDAFTLGNHEFDKGDSGLKGFIDLLHK
;
A
#
# COMPACT_ATOMS: atom_id res chain seq x y z
N MET A 1 9.63 23.81 89.88
CA MET A 1 8.50 23.09 89.24
C MET A 1 8.46 23.42 87.73
N ARG A 2 8.96 22.53 86.84
CA ARG A 2 9.02 22.76 85.41
C ARG A 2 7.94 21.89 84.74
N THR A 3 6.98 22.53 84.07
CA THR A 3 5.89 21.90 83.41
C THR A 3 6.37 21.45 82.03
N ILE A 4 6.28 20.15 81.71
CA ILE A 4 6.62 19.56 80.39
C ILE A 4 5.34 19.53 79.54
N THR A 5 5.34 20.32 78.48
CA THR A 5 4.26 20.31 77.47
C THR A 5 4.50 19.19 76.48
N LYS A 6 3.61 18.20 76.40
CA LYS A 6 3.61 17.14 75.37
C LYS A 6 3.17 17.72 74.06
N ARG A 7 4.03 17.64 73.04
CA ARG A 7 3.65 17.90 71.66
C ARG A 7 3.00 16.63 71.10
N THR A 8 1.76 16.75 70.66
CA THR A 8 1.06 15.73 69.91
C THR A 8 1.57 15.74 68.47
N ALA A 9 2.12 14.62 68.03
CA ALA A 9 2.47 14.41 66.59
C ALA A 9 1.20 14.16 65.80
N THR A 10 0.91 15.04 64.83
CA THR A 10 -0.18 14.88 63.93
C THR A 10 0.28 13.90 62.84
N SER A 11 -0.32 12.72 62.81
CA SER A 11 -0.11 11.75 61.76
C SER A 11 -0.75 12.25 60.45
N ILE A 12 0.06 12.49 59.42
CA ILE A 12 -0.39 12.78 58.04
C ILE A 12 -0.91 11.46 57.48
N PRO A 13 -2.15 11.40 56.96
CA PRO A 13 -2.68 10.14 56.41
C PRO A 13 -1.94 9.76 55.13
N LEU A 14 -1.48 8.52 55.09
CA LEU A 14 -0.76 7.85 53.99
C LEU A 14 -1.62 7.67 52.69
N ALA A 15 -2.79 8.29 52.66
CA ALA A 15 -3.73 8.18 51.53
C ALA A 15 -3.45 9.10 50.33
N ALA A 16 -2.52 10.08 50.47
CA ALA A 16 -2.24 11.05 49.40
C ALA A 16 -1.14 10.61 48.42
N THR A 17 -0.41 9.52 48.72
CA THR A 17 0.73 9.09 47.88
C THR A 17 0.38 8.05 46.83
N THR A 18 -0.81 7.42 46.90
CA THR A 18 -1.26 6.42 45.92
C THR A 18 -1.95 7.02 44.70
N ALA A 19 -2.38 8.28 44.76
CA ALA A 19 -3.08 8.92 43.63
C ALA A 19 -2.14 9.44 42.51
N LEU A 20 -0.84 9.63 42.79
CA LEU A 20 0.13 10.10 41.78
C LEU A 20 0.73 8.98 40.91
N LEU A 21 0.63 7.71 41.32
CA LEU A 21 1.15 6.58 40.55
C LEU A 21 0.15 6.03 39.54
N ALA A 22 -1.13 6.41 39.62
CA ALA A 22 -2.17 5.99 38.67
C ALA A 22 -2.26 6.88 37.41
N ALA A 23 -1.56 8.02 37.39
CA ALA A 23 -1.61 8.95 36.24
C ALA A 23 -0.65 8.63 35.11
N CYS A 24 0.25 7.64 35.24
CA CYS A 24 1.21 7.25 34.22
C CYS A 24 0.97 5.83 33.64
N GLY A 25 -0.19 5.23 33.89
CA GLY A 25 -0.43 3.83 33.53
C GLY A 25 -1.71 3.56 32.74
N GLY A 26 -2.16 4.47 31.90
CA GLY A 26 -3.38 4.32 31.10
C GLY A 26 -3.19 4.65 29.63
N GLY A 27 -2.05 4.32 29.03
CA GLY A 27 -1.93 4.27 27.58
C GLY A 27 -2.25 2.84 27.15
N ASP A 28 -3.35 2.63 26.43
CA ASP A 28 -3.51 1.41 25.67
C ASP A 28 -2.23 1.22 24.86
N GLY A 29 -1.54 0.08 25.05
CA GLY A 29 -0.38 -0.26 24.22
C GLY A 29 -0.75 -0.21 22.73
N PRO A 30 0.24 -0.23 21.81
CA PRO A 30 -0.05 -0.21 20.38
C PRO A 30 -1.13 -1.25 20.05
N GLN A 31 -2.26 -0.78 19.49
CA GLN A 31 -3.34 -1.68 19.09
C GLN A 31 -2.95 -2.38 17.79
N PRO A 32 -3.23 -3.68 17.64
CA PRO A 32 -3.05 -4.37 16.37
C PRO A 32 -3.84 -3.66 15.28
N MET A 33 -3.22 -3.43 14.12
CA MET A 33 -3.86 -2.86 12.94
C MET A 33 -3.79 -3.86 11.79
N ASP A 34 -4.94 -4.20 11.23
CA ASP A 34 -4.98 -4.94 9.98
C ASP A 34 -4.64 -3.99 8.83
N LEU A 35 -3.59 -4.33 8.08
CA LEU A 35 -3.16 -3.60 6.88
C LEU A 35 -3.34 -4.48 5.66
N THR A 36 -4.06 -4.00 4.67
CA THR A 36 -4.18 -4.65 3.36
C THR A 36 -3.24 -3.98 2.37
N ILE A 37 -2.31 -4.74 1.79
CA ILE A 37 -1.40 -4.27 0.75
C ILE A 37 -1.88 -4.81 -0.59
N LEU A 38 -2.25 -3.92 -1.50
CA LEU A 38 -2.58 -4.23 -2.89
C LEU A 38 -1.43 -3.76 -3.76
N HIS A 39 -0.82 -4.67 -4.51
CA HIS A 39 0.32 -4.28 -5.33
C HIS A 39 0.31 -4.93 -6.70
N ILE A 40 0.95 -4.25 -7.65
CA ILE A 40 1.33 -4.77 -8.96
C ILE A 40 2.79 -4.43 -9.25
N ASN A 41 3.36 -5.09 -10.25
CA ASN A 41 4.70 -4.84 -10.77
C ASN A 41 4.76 -5.28 -12.23
N ASP A 42 5.77 -4.82 -12.96
CA ASP A 42 6.14 -5.30 -14.30
C ASP A 42 4.96 -5.33 -15.30
N HIS A 43 4.13 -4.29 -15.30
CA HIS A 43 3.01 -4.29 -16.26
C HIS A 43 3.45 -3.95 -17.70
N HIS A 44 4.64 -3.35 -17.86
CA HIS A 44 5.32 -3.17 -19.14
C HIS A 44 4.39 -2.70 -20.25
N SER A 45 3.66 -1.62 -20.02
CA SER A 45 2.69 -1.06 -20.95
C SER A 45 1.68 -2.07 -21.53
N ASN A 46 1.41 -3.18 -20.83
CA ASN A 46 0.37 -4.14 -21.23
C ASN A 46 -1.01 -3.63 -20.82
N LEU A 47 -1.44 -2.56 -21.48
CA LEU A 47 -2.67 -1.85 -21.14
C LEU A 47 -3.93 -2.54 -21.65
N ASP A 48 -3.82 -3.30 -22.75
CA ASP A 48 -4.93 -4.09 -23.30
C ASP A 48 -5.02 -5.48 -22.71
N SER A 49 -6.25 -6.00 -22.66
CA SER A 49 -6.46 -7.42 -22.41
C SER A 49 -6.10 -8.26 -23.65
N LYS A 50 -5.64 -9.49 -23.40
CA LYS A 50 -5.25 -10.45 -24.45
C LYS A 50 -5.83 -11.81 -24.12
N SER A 51 -6.36 -12.48 -25.14
CA SER A 51 -6.74 -13.89 -24.99
C SER A 51 -5.52 -14.76 -24.73
N LYS A 52 -5.57 -15.55 -23.68
CA LYS A 52 -4.51 -16.49 -23.25
C LYS A 52 -5.13 -17.82 -22.90
N THR A 53 -4.43 -18.91 -23.20
CA THR A 53 -4.79 -20.24 -22.75
C THR A 53 -3.92 -20.60 -21.54
N LEU A 54 -4.54 -20.76 -20.39
CA LEU A 54 -3.89 -21.16 -19.17
C LEU A 54 -4.13 -22.64 -18.91
N GLN A 55 -3.11 -23.33 -18.35
CA GLN A 55 -3.25 -24.69 -17.87
C GLN A 55 -3.64 -24.66 -16.40
N LEU A 56 -4.91 -24.82 -16.12
CA LEU A 56 -5.46 -24.70 -14.77
C LEU A 56 -5.83 -26.08 -14.20
N LYS A 57 -5.58 -26.26 -12.90
CA LYS A 57 -6.01 -27.42 -12.12
C LYS A 57 -7.21 -27.02 -11.26
N THR A 58 -8.24 -27.83 -11.26
CA THR A 58 -9.44 -27.60 -10.45
C THR A 58 -9.27 -28.01 -8.98
N ALA A 59 -8.29 -28.87 -8.70
CA ALA A 59 -7.95 -29.31 -7.34
C ALA A 59 -6.50 -29.78 -7.28
N THR A 60 -5.97 -29.91 -6.07
CA THR A 60 -4.66 -30.53 -5.83
C THR A 60 -4.66 -31.96 -6.35
N GLY A 61 -3.67 -32.31 -7.19
CA GLY A 61 -3.56 -33.65 -7.81
C GLY A 61 -4.40 -33.85 -9.06
N ALA A 62 -5.29 -32.92 -9.42
CA ALA A 62 -6.03 -33.01 -10.69
C ALA A 62 -5.11 -32.75 -11.88
N ALA A 63 -5.44 -33.33 -13.04
CA ALA A 63 -4.81 -32.99 -14.31
C ALA A 63 -5.13 -31.52 -14.67
N ALA A 64 -4.15 -30.85 -15.27
CA ALA A 64 -4.38 -29.49 -15.79
C ALA A 64 -5.23 -29.56 -17.06
N SER A 65 -6.17 -28.64 -17.20
CA SER A 65 -6.97 -28.45 -18.41
C SER A 65 -6.70 -27.07 -19.02
N ALA A 66 -6.77 -27.00 -20.34
CA ALA A 66 -6.61 -25.75 -21.07
C ALA A 66 -7.88 -24.89 -20.91
N VAL A 67 -7.73 -23.71 -20.36
CA VAL A 67 -8.82 -22.74 -20.18
C VAL A 67 -8.46 -21.46 -20.91
N ALA A 68 -9.25 -21.06 -21.89
CA ALA A 68 -9.10 -19.77 -22.53
C ALA A 68 -9.60 -18.66 -21.59
N VAL A 69 -8.76 -17.69 -21.32
CA VAL A 69 -9.07 -16.54 -20.50
C VAL A 69 -8.70 -15.26 -21.23
N ASP A 70 -9.44 -14.23 -20.98
CA ASP A 70 -9.09 -12.89 -21.40
C ASP A 70 -8.28 -12.26 -20.29
N ALA A 71 -6.96 -12.24 -20.46
CA ALA A 71 -5.98 -11.89 -19.42
C ALA A 71 -5.40 -10.50 -19.62
N ALA A 72 -4.84 -9.94 -18.56
CA ALA A 72 -4.25 -8.61 -18.50
C ALA A 72 -5.28 -7.49 -18.77
N GLY A 73 -4.77 -6.32 -19.12
CA GLY A 73 -5.57 -5.11 -19.32
C GLY A 73 -5.65 -4.25 -18.06
N PHE A 74 -5.07 -3.06 -18.14
CA PHE A 74 -4.99 -2.18 -16.97
C PHE A 74 -6.37 -1.79 -16.40
N PRO A 75 -7.43 -1.59 -17.22
CA PRO A 75 -8.77 -1.33 -16.69
C PRO A 75 -9.29 -2.43 -15.74
N ARG A 76 -8.89 -3.70 -15.96
CA ARG A 76 -9.21 -4.79 -15.03
C ARG A 76 -8.40 -4.74 -13.75
N VAL A 77 -7.15 -4.33 -13.85
CA VAL A 77 -6.30 -4.10 -12.67
C VAL A 77 -6.94 -3.03 -11.80
N THR A 78 -7.33 -1.90 -12.39
CA THR A 78 -8.05 -0.83 -11.68
C THR A 78 -9.31 -1.35 -11.00
N ALA A 79 -10.19 -2.03 -11.74
CA ALA A 79 -11.43 -2.58 -11.21
C ALA A 79 -11.19 -3.60 -10.07
N ALA A 80 -10.15 -4.43 -10.19
CA ALA A 80 -9.80 -5.40 -9.16
C ALA A 80 -9.28 -4.71 -7.89
N ILE A 81 -8.40 -3.72 -8.04
CA ILE A 81 -7.89 -2.93 -6.91
C ILE A 81 -9.02 -2.18 -6.21
N ASP A 82 -9.91 -1.54 -6.96
CA ASP A 82 -11.06 -0.83 -6.39
C ASP A 82 -12.00 -1.76 -5.62
N SER A 83 -12.30 -2.92 -6.18
CA SER A 83 -13.15 -3.93 -5.53
C SER A 83 -12.53 -4.45 -4.24
N LEU A 84 -11.24 -4.75 -4.25
CA LEU A 84 -10.50 -5.23 -3.07
C LEU A 84 -10.37 -4.12 -2.02
N ALA A 85 -10.08 -2.90 -2.44
CA ALA A 85 -9.97 -1.75 -1.54
C ALA A 85 -11.31 -1.44 -0.85
N ALA A 86 -12.42 -1.51 -1.59
CA ALA A 86 -13.76 -1.27 -1.04
C ALA A 86 -14.16 -2.30 0.03
N SER A 87 -13.61 -3.52 -0.03
CA SER A 87 -13.88 -4.59 0.94
C SER A 87 -12.86 -4.69 2.07
N SER A 88 -11.84 -3.81 2.09
CA SER A 88 -10.72 -3.87 3.01
C SER A 88 -10.63 -2.59 3.86
N LYS A 89 -9.93 -2.70 5.00
CA LYS A 89 -9.57 -1.56 5.84
C LYS A 89 -8.07 -1.28 5.73
N ASN A 90 -7.70 -0.02 5.94
CA ASN A 90 -6.28 0.39 5.95
C ASN A 90 -5.53 -0.14 4.71
N VAL A 91 -5.98 0.28 3.54
CA VAL A 91 -5.42 -0.18 2.25
C VAL A 91 -4.22 0.66 1.88
N LEU A 92 -3.15 -0.02 1.44
CA LEU A 92 -1.97 0.58 0.83
C LEU A 92 -1.83 0.02 -0.58
N LYS A 93 -1.86 0.90 -1.60
CA LYS A 93 -1.73 0.55 -3.01
C LYS A 93 -0.33 0.86 -3.50
N LEU A 94 0.39 -0.15 -3.96
CA LEU A 94 1.79 -0.04 -4.35
C LEU A 94 2.02 -0.49 -5.79
N HIS A 95 2.94 0.19 -6.48
CA HIS A 95 3.49 -0.28 -7.74
C HIS A 95 5.00 -0.49 -7.60
N ALA A 96 5.46 -1.69 -7.87
CA ALA A 96 6.84 -2.11 -7.60
C ALA A 96 7.79 -1.96 -8.80
N GLY A 97 7.47 -1.09 -9.75
CA GLY A 97 8.35 -0.72 -10.86
C GLY A 97 8.07 -1.47 -12.17
N ASP A 98 8.87 -1.17 -13.17
CA ASP A 98 8.77 -1.64 -14.55
C ASP A 98 7.36 -1.43 -15.15
N ALA A 99 6.87 -0.21 -15.04
CA ALA A 99 5.60 0.20 -15.60
C ALA A 99 5.67 0.32 -17.12
N GLN A 100 6.78 0.84 -17.60
CA GLN A 100 6.98 1.24 -19.00
C GLN A 100 7.57 0.11 -19.86
N THR A 101 7.60 0.36 -21.17
CA THR A 101 8.26 -0.44 -22.22
C THR A 101 7.50 -1.71 -22.64
N GLY A 102 7.87 -2.24 -23.79
CA GLY A 102 7.44 -3.55 -24.30
C GLY A 102 6.27 -3.54 -25.27
N THR A 103 5.49 -2.47 -25.40
CA THR A 103 4.33 -2.43 -26.31
C THR A 103 4.28 -1.21 -27.21
N LEU A 104 3.29 -1.19 -28.13
CA LEU A 104 3.04 -0.01 -28.97
C LEU A 104 2.55 1.20 -28.16
N TYR A 105 1.93 0.98 -27.01
CA TYR A 105 1.52 2.09 -26.13
C TYR A 105 2.72 2.93 -25.70
N PHE A 106 3.78 2.29 -25.23
CA PHE A 106 5.02 2.99 -24.87
C PHE A 106 5.64 3.75 -26.05
N ASN A 107 5.58 3.18 -27.26
CA ASN A 107 6.27 3.73 -28.41
C ASN A 107 5.44 4.76 -29.19
N ARG A 108 4.11 4.78 -29.07
CA ARG A 108 3.21 5.52 -29.96
C ARG A 108 2.12 6.33 -29.26
N ALA A 109 1.81 6.05 -28.00
CA ALA A 109 0.73 6.71 -27.29
C ALA A 109 1.28 7.83 -26.40
N GLY A 110 1.68 8.92 -27.01
CA GLY A 110 2.25 10.08 -26.33
C GLY A 110 3.75 9.99 -26.09
N ALA A 111 4.26 10.95 -25.34
CA ALA A 111 5.65 11.01 -24.92
C ALA A 111 5.82 10.52 -23.46
N ASN A 112 7.01 10.08 -23.12
CA ASN A 112 7.39 9.76 -21.74
C ASN A 112 6.45 8.78 -21.00
N GLY A 113 5.81 7.84 -21.70
CA GLY A 113 4.90 6.87 -21.06
C GLY A 113 3.54 7.46 -20.67
N GLU A 114 3.04 8.39 -21.44
CA GLU A 114 1.74 9.07 -21.20
C GLU A 114 0.57 8.11 -20.99
N ALA A 115 0.51 7.04 -21.79
CA ALA A 115 -0.55 6.04 -21.68
C ALA A 115 -0.43 5.25 -20.35
N ASP A 116 0.78 4.90 -19.94
CA ASP A 116 1.02 4.21 -18.68
C ASP A 116 0.67 5.10 -17.49
N ALA A 117 1.12 6.36 -17.50
CA ALA A 117 0.78 7.33 -16.48
C ALA A 117 -0.74 7.55 -16.37
N ALA A 118 -1.44 7.70 -17.50
CA ALA A 118 -2.89 7.85 -17.53
C ALA A 118 -3.61 6.67 -16.86
N MET A 119 -3.16 5.45 -17.13
CA MET A 119 -3.71 4.25 -16.52
C MET A 119 -3.35 4.15 -15.03
N MET A 120 -2.11 4.42 -14.65
CA MET A 120 -1.68 4.41 -13.25
C MET A 120 -2.44 5.43 -12.40
N ASN A 121 -2.74 6.60 -12.97
CA ASN A 121 -3.54 7.64 -12.30
C ASN A 121 -4.99 7.18 -12.03
N THR A 122 -5.53 6.18 -12.73
CA THR A 122 -6.85 5.61 -12.41
C THR A 122 -6.85 4.79 -11.12
N VAL A 123 -5.70 4.27 -10.70
CA VAL A 123 -5.54 3.50 -9.45
C VAL A 123 -5.19 4.40 -8.27
N CYS A 124 -4.48 5.50 -8.51
CA CYS A 124 -3.91 6.35 -7.46
C CYS A 124 -3.06 5.54 -6.47
N PHE A 125 -1.93 5.03 -6.94
CA PHE A 125 -0.97 4.32 -6.08
C PHE A 125 -0.42 5.24 -4.99
N ASP A 126 -0.30 4.73 -3.78
CA ASP A 126 0.27 5.47 -2.64
C ASP A 126 1.80 5.57 -2.74
N ALA A 127 2.44 4.59 -3.39
CA ALA A 127 3.86 4.64 -3.70
C ALA A 127 4.18 3.87 -4.99
N PHE A 128 5.20 4.34 -5.68
CA PHE A 128 5.76 3.77 -6.90
C PHE A 128 7.27 3.64 -6.75
N THR A 129 7.78 2.41 -6.89
CA THR A 129 9.21 2.12 -6.94
C THR A 129 9.68 2.12 -8.39
N LEU A 130 10.82 2.70 -8.68
CA LEU A 130 11.40 2.67 -10.02
C LEU A 130 12.06 1.32 -10.30
N GLY A 131 11.70 0.69 -11.39
CA GLY A 131 12.41 -0.43 -11.98
C GLY A 131 13.47 0.02 -12.98
N ASN A 132 14.08 -0.90 -13.70
CA ASN A 132 15.10 -0.55 -14.69
C ASN A 132 14.52 0.10 -15.95
N HIS A 133 13.31 -0.25 -16.33
CA HIS A 133 12.67 0.27 -17.54
C HIS A 133 12.17 1.71 -17.43
N GLU A 134 12.04 2.25 -16.22
CA GLU A 134 11.79 3.67 -16.03
C GLU A 134 12.94 4.53 -16.53
N PHE A 135 14.14 3.97 -16.67
CA PHE A 135 15.35 4.65 -17.16
C PHE A 135 15.64 4.43 -18.65
N ASP A 136 14.81 3.70 -19.39
CA ASP A 136 15.06 3.40 -20.81
C ASP A 136 15.18 4.64 -21.70
N LYS A 137 14.55 5.75 -21.32
CA LYS A 137 14.67 7.06 -21.98
C LYS A 137 15.56 8.04 -21.22
N GLY A 138 16.41 7.54 -20.34
CA GLY A 138 17.29 8.34 -19.49
C GLY A 138 16.54 9.20 -18.45
N ASP A 139 17.27 10.01 -17.72
CA ASP A 139 16.76 10.80 -16.61
C ASP A 139 15.66 11.79 -17.05
N SER A 140 15.77 12.34 -18.25
CA SER A 140 14.77 13.27 -18.78
C SER A 140 13.44 12.57 -19.11
N GLY A 141 13.51 11.33 -19.60
CA GLY A 141 12.34 10.50 -19.82
C GLY A 141 11.65 10.11 -18.52
N LEU A 142 12.43 9.66 -17.55
CA LEU A 142 11.93 9.38 -16.20
C LEU A 142 11.28 10.60 -15.57
N LYS A 143 11.95 11.77 -15.62
CA LYS A 143 11.36 13.01 -15.11
C LYS A 143 10.02 13.31 -15.75
N GLY A 144 9.96 13.22 -17.09
CA GLY A 144 8.72 13.44 -17.84
C GLY A 144 7.61 12.48 -17.45
N PHE A 145 7.94 11.21 -17.17
CA PHE A 145 6.98 10.23 -16.69
C PHE A 145 6.45 10.57 -15.27
N ILE A 146 7.36 10.91 -14.37
CA ILE A 146 6.97 11.31 -13.00
C ILE A 146 6.07 12.55 -13.02
N ASP A 147 6.36 13.52 -13.91
CA ASP A 147 5.54 14.73 -14.05
C ASP A 147 4.09 14.45 -14.52
N LEU A 148 3.86 13.29 -15.15
CA LEU A 148 2.54 12.84 -15.61
C LEU A 148 1.75 12.08 -14.53
N LEU A 149 2.43 11.57 -13.51
CA LEU A 149 1.78 10.98 -12.35
C LEU A 149 1.22 12.09 -11.46
N HIS A 150 0.03 11.89 -10.90
CA HIS A 150 -0.65 12.85 -9.98
C HIS A 150 -1.32 14.06 -10.62
N LYS A 151 -1.79 13.92 -11.83
CA LYS A 151 -2.59 14.99 -12.45
C LYS A 151 -4.06 14.60 -12.52
#